data_ec6150b82a3bac6150541afda86f228e
#
_entry.id   ec6150b82a3bac6150541afda86f228e
#
_cell.length_a   1.000
_cell.length_b   1.000
_cell.length_c   1.000
_cell.angle_alpha   90.00
_cell.angle_beta   90.00
_cell.angle_gamma   90.00
#
_symmetry.space_group_name_H-M   'P 1'
#
loop_
_entity.id
_entity.type
_entity.pdbx_description
1 polymer ?
#
loop_
_entity_poly.entity_id
_entity_poly.type
_entity_poly.pdbx_seq_one_letter_code
_entity_poly.pdbx_strand_id
1 'polypeptide(L)'
;MRLFRSPLAALAVVAGALLLYGCSDSSTPTGPGDDDPSGDGSAPQFNSRAAPGDSARAFLSDRQFTELRLEVDYMEGYEPTQAGLDSLKAALERHLAKSSITIGAPTSIPAQGDSTYSAEEIRTLEDEYRDHVTQGGSDTIWAYFLVLDGKFTDGSVVGLAYYNTSMAFFGETIREITGGVSQPSRTKVEATVFRHEFGHNLGLVDNGIPMQRDHQDEAHGAHCTNDQCVMYYAIETTDFFGNVFDGTIPGFGEYGTEDMAAQR
;
A
#
# COMPACT_ATOMS: atom_id res chain seq x y z
N MET A 1 1.00 -53.72 -21.90
CA MET A 1 0.55 -53.21 -20.59
C MET A 1 1.78 -52.68 -19.88
N ARG A 2 2.08 -51.39 -20.07
CA ARG A 2 3.21 -50.71 -19.42
C ARG A 2 2.65 -49.47 -18.73
N LEU A 3 2.72 -49.46 -17.41
CA LEU A 3 2.30 -48.36 -16.52
C LEU A 3 3.33 -47.23 -16.59
N PHE A 4 2.91 -46.05 -17.04
CA PHE A 4 3.69 -44.83 -16.89
C PHE A 4 3.38 -44.21 -15.53
N ARG A 5 4.37 -44.16 -14.66
CA ARG A 5 4.36 -43.37 -13.43
C ARG A 5 4.86 -41.97 -13.76
N SER A 6 4.04 -40.95 -13.56
CA SER A 6 4.44 -39.55 -13.55
C SER A 6 5.10 -39.19 -12.21
N PRO A 7 6.21 -38.47 -12.18
CA PRO A 7 6.72 -37.91 -10.94
C PRO A 7 6.00 -36.59 -10.60
N LEU A 8 5.50 -36.51 -9.36
CA LEU A 8 5.10 -35.25 -8.74
C LEU A 8 6.34 -34.38 -8.55
N ALA A 9 6.39 -33.24 -9.19
CA ALA A 9 7.33 -32.19 -8.87
C ALA A 9 6.83 -31.43 -7.63
N ALA A 10 7.55 -31.61 -6.53
CA ALA A 10 7.34 -30.79 -5.33
C ALA A 10 7.93 -29.40 -5.57
N LEU A 11 7.08 -28.40 -5.61
CA LEU A 11 7.49 -26.99 -5.64
C LEU A 11 7.89 -26.59 -4.22
N ALA A 12 9.18 -26.39 -3.98
CA ALA A 12 9.70 -25.88 -2.72
C ALA A 12 9.58 -24.34 -2.75
N VAL A 13 8.67 -23.82 -1.97
CA VAL A 13 8.57 -22.37 -1.67
C VAL A 13 9.73 -22.03 -0.73
N VAL A 14 10.69 -21.24 -1.20
CA VAL A 14 11.77 -20.69 -0.38
C VAL A 14 11.25 -19.42 0.29
N ALA A 15 10.79 -19.55 1.52
CA ALA A 15 10.53 -18.42 2.38
C ALA A 15 11.87 -17.81 2.83
N GLY A 16 12.22 -16.65 2.28
CA GLY A 16 13.37 -15.86 2.69
C GLY A 16 13.11 -15.17 4.02
N ALA A 17 13.52 -15.77 5.14
CA ALA A 17 13.53 -15.13 6.44
C ALA A 17 14.65 -14.08 6.49
N LEU A 18 14.30 -12.80 6.53
CA LEU A 18 15.24 -11.73 6.90
C LEU A 18 15.50 -11.80 8.41
N LEU A 19 16.68 -12.29 8.79
CA LEU A 19 17.18 -12.21 10.15
C LEU A 19 17.65 -10.79 10.46
N LEU A 20 16.89 -10.07 11.28
CA LEU A 20 17.34 -8.84 11.91
C LEU A 20 18.26 -9.18 13.09
N TYR A 21 19.54 -8.86 12.96
CA TYR A 21 20.48 -8.86 14.10
C TYR A 21 20.22 -7.62 14.95
N GLY A 22 19.59 -7.80 16.10
CA GLY A 22 19.50 -6.79 17.13
C GLY A 22 20.76 -6.81 17.99
N CYS A 23 21.55 -5.74 17.98
CA CYS A 23 22.55 -5.48 19.02
C CYS A 23 21.85 -4.86 20.23
N SER A 24 21.81 -5.61 21.31
CA SER A 24 21.42 -5.15 22.65
C SER A 24 22.64 -4.57 23.32
N ASP A 25 22.68 -3.26 23.53
CA ASP A 25 23.62 -2.63 24.46
C ASP A 25 22.83 -2.02 25.61
N SER A 26 23.02 -2.65 26.77
CA SER A 26 22.54 -2.18 28.06
C SER A 26 23.54 -1.18 28.65
N SER A 27 23.18 0.09 28.71
CA SER A 27 23.86 1.06 29.55
C SER A 27 22.89 1.77 30.50
N THR A 28 23.15 1.60 31.78
CA THR A 28 22.50 2.17 32.97
C THR A 28 22.59 3.70 32.95
N PRO A 29 21.55 4.47 33.35
CA PRO A 29 21.66 5.92 33.49
C PRO A 29 22.22 6.29 34.87
N THR A 30 23.30 7.06 34.90
CA THR A 30 23.77 7.77 36.10
C THR A 30 23.67 9.28 35.92
N GLY A 31 22.88 9.92 36.77
CA GLY A 31 23.10 11.25 37.30
C GLY A 31 22.53 12.45 36.54
N PRO A 32 22.01 13.45 37.27
CA PRO A 32 21.46 14.68 36.69
C PRO A 32 22.57 15.70 36.47
N GLY A 33 22.55 16.35 35.32
CA GLY A 33 23.47 17.44 35.00
C GLY A 33 23.12 18.15 33.70
N ASP A 34 22.70 19.36 33.88
CA ASP A 34 22.76 20.50 32.99
C ASP A 34 21.77 20.61 31.82
N ASP A 35 20.80 21.47 32.06
CA ASP A 35 19.95 22.14 31.08
C ASP A 35 20.78 22.86 30.04
N ASP A 36 20.83 22.34 28.80
CA ASP A 36 21.17 23.11 27.61
C ASP A 36 19.86 23.57 26.91
N PRO A 37 19.50 24.86 27.00
CA PRO A 37 18.30 25.38 26.37
C PRO A 37 18.52 25.78 24.92
N SER A 38 19.23 25.00 24.12
CA SER A 38 19.35 25.18 22.67
C SER A 38 18.61 24.07 21.91
N GLY A 39 17.40 23.77 22.33
CA GLY A 39 16.45 23.05 21.51
C GLY A 39 15.91 23.98 20.42
N ASP A 40 16.42 23.87 19.22
CA ASP A 40 15.74 24.33 18.02
C ASP A 40 14.32 23.77 18.08
N GLY A 41 13.33 24.66 18.22
CA GLY A 41 11.90 24.32 18.39
C GLY A 41 11.23 23.83 17.11
N SER A 42 11.95 23.15 16.22
CA SER A 42 11.38 22.49 15.06
C SER A 42 10.58 21.27 15.52
N ALA A 43 9.29 21.24 15.18
CA ALA A 43 8.45 20.06 15.39
C ALA A 43 9.11 18.82 14.77
N PRO A 44 9.01 17.64 15.41
CA PRO A 44 9.60 16.41 14.85
C PRO A 44 9.11 16.21 13.41
N GLN A 45 10.04 16.03 12.49
CA GLN A 45 9.73 15.84 11.08
C GLN A 45 9.02 14.51 10.90
N PHE A 46 7.92 14.50 10.15
CA PHE A 46 7.21 13.28 9.80
C PHE A 46 8.06 12.43 8.84
N ASN A 47 8.25 11.15 9.15
CA ASN A 47 8.96 10.23 8.27
C ASN A 47 8.01 9.60 7.26
N SER A 48 7.99 10.12 6.03
CA SER A 48 7.16 9.58 4.93
C SER A 48 7.70 8.28 4.33
N ARG A 49 8.87 7.79 4.76
CA ARG A 49 9.58 6.62 4.22
C ARG A 49 9.78 5.51 5.24
N ALA A 50 8.96 5.48 6.26
CA ALA A 50 8.88 4.35 7.18
C ALA A 50 8.22 3.13 6.50
N ALA A 51 8.11 2.00 7.19
CA ALA A 51 7.44 0.83 6.64
C ALA A 51 5.92 1.08 6.44
N PRO A 52 5.28 0.43 5.45
CA PRO A 52 3.82 0.44 5.33
C PRO A 52 3.14 0.12 6.67
N GLY A 53 2.11 0.91 7.03
CA GLY A 53 1.41 0.79 8.31
C GLY A 53 1.96 1.63 9.46
N ASP A 54 3.24 2.01 9.47
CA ASP A 54 3.85 2.78 10.57
C ASP A 54 3.15 4.13 10.83
N SER A 55 2.51 4.70 9.82
CA SER A 55 1.76 5.96 9.92
C SER A 55 0.24 5.78 9.94
N ALA A 56 -0.26 4.58 10.18
CA ALA A 56 -1.68 4.24 10.13
C ALA A 56 -2.56 5.21 10.93
N ARG A 57 -2.19 5.54 12.17
CA ARG A 57 -2.96 6.47 13.02
C ARG A 57 -2.96 7.89 12.48
N ALA A 58 -1.89 8.31 11.79
CA ALA A 58 -1.83 9.61 11.14
C ALA A 58 -2.83 9.73 9.98
N PHE A 59 -3.12 8.63 9.28
CA PHE A 59 -4.17 8.56 8.28
C PHE A 59 -5.56 8.45 8.90
N LEU A 60 -5.75 7.58 9.90
CA LEU A 60 -7.06 7.22 10.42
C LEU A 60 -7.71 8.35 11.25
N SER A 61 -6.92 9.05 12.09
CA SER A 61 -7.43 10.10 12.98
C SER A 61 -7.14 11.51 12.48
N ASP A 62 -7.86 12.50 12.99
CA ASP A 62 -7.68 13.93 12.75
C ASP A 62 -6.74 14.60 13.79
N ARG A 63 -6.18 13.85 14.74
CA ARG A 63 -5.41 14.39 15.88
C ARG A 63 -4.12 15.10 15.46
N GLN A 64 -3.45 14.60 14.45
CA GLN A 64 -2.19 15.16 13.95
C GLN A 64 -2.38 15.89 12.62
N PHE A 65 -3.13 15.28 11.70
CA PHE A 65 -3.41 15.83 10.38
C PHE A 65 -4.91 15.80 10.14
N THR A 66 -5.49 16.96 9.86
CA THR A 66 -6.94 17.10 9.58
C THR A 66 -7.26 16.91 8.10
N GLU A 67 -6.27 17.03 7.23
CA GLU A 67 -6.40 16.85 5.78
C GLU A 67 -5.56 15.69 5.26
N LEU A 68 -6.06 14.98 4.26
CA LEU A 68 -5.31 14.02 3.44
C LEU A 68 -5.28 14.52 2.00
N ARG A 69 -4.07 14.59 1.45
CA ARG A 69 -3.87 14.84 0.02
C ARG A 69 -3.12 13.67 -0.60
N LEU A 70 -3.58 13.26 -1.78
CA LEU A 70 -2.95 12.22 -2.59
C LEU A 70 -2.41 12.84 -3.86
N GLU A 71 -1.09 12.78 -4.03
CA GLU A 71 -0.38 13.06 -5.27
C GLU A 71 -0.37 11.79 -6.12
N VAL A 72 -0.63 11.93 -7.41
CA VAL A 72 -0.72 10.82 -8.36
C VAL A 72 0.13 11.13 -9.58
N ASP A 73 1.21 10.38 -9.77
CA ASP A 73 2.00 10.41 -10.97
C ASP A 73 1.81 9.14 -11.79
N TYR A 74 1.85 9.29 -13.11
CA TYR A 74 1.76 8.16 -14.01
C TYR A 74 2.71 8.30 -15.19
N MET A 75 3.32 7.22 -15.60
CA MET A 75 4.13 7.19 -16.82
C MET A 75 3.26 7.33 -18.06
N GLU A 76 3.77 8.05 -19.07
CA GLU A 76 3.06 8.33 -20.31
C GLU A 76 2.31 7.11 -20.86
N GLY A 77 1.02 7.29 -21.15
CA GLY A 77 0.16 6.24 -21.65
C GLY A 77 -0.49 5.36 -20.57
N TYR A 78 -0.16 5.49 -19.28
CA TYR A 78 -0.69 4.67 -18.18
C TYR A 78 -1.54 5.46 -17.17
N GLU A 79 -2.12 6.57 -17.59
CA GLU A 79 -3.02 7.39 -16.76
C GLU A 79 -4.08 6.53 -16.08
N PRO A 80 -4.22 6.59 -14.73
CA PRO A 80 -5.26 5.86 -14.01
C PRO A 80 -6.66 6.39 -14.37
N THR A 81 -7.68 5.54 -14.27
CA THR A 81 -9.04 5.98 -14.52
C THR A 81 -9.53 6.90 -13.39
N GLN A 82 -10.16 8.01 -13.75
CA GLN A 82 -10.75 8.91 -12.76
C GLN A 82 -11.75 8.18 -11.86
N ALA A 83 -12.54 7.28 -12.43
CA ALA A 83 -13.53 6.50 -11.66
C ALA A 83 -12.87 5.53 -10.65
N GLY A 84 -11.65 5.03 -10.92
CA GLY A 84 -10.85 4.25 -9.97
C GLY A 84 -10.42 5.11 -8.78
N LEU A 85 -9.89 6.30 -9.05
CA LEU A 85 -9.51 7.29 -8.03
C LEU A 85 -10.71 7.79 -7.21
N ASP A 86 -11.84 8.08 -7.85
CA ASP A 86 -13.07 8.49 -7.18
C ASP A 86 -13.61 7.38 -6.25
N SER A 87 -13.49 6.12 -6.67
CA SER A 87 -13.86 4.96 -5.84
C SER A 87 -12.98 4.82 -4.61
N LEU A 88 -11.67 5.04 -4.74
CA LEU A 88 -10.75 5.10 -3.60
C LEU A 88 -11.14 6.24 -2.67
N LYS A 89 -11.28 7.47 -3.20
CA LYS A 89 -11.65 8.66 -2.41
C LYS A 89 -12.90 8.42 -1.58
N ALA A 90 -13.96 7.90 -2.20
CA ALA A 90 -15.22 7.59 -1.52
C ALA A 90 -15.06 6.53 -0.40
N ALA A 91 -14.13 5.57 -0.56
CA ALA A 91 -13.81 4.61 0.50
C ALA A 91 -13.06 5.29 1.66
N LEU A 92 -12.06 6.13 1.36
CA LEU A 92 -11.29 6.85 2.37
C LEU A 92 -12.18 7.83 3.17
N GLU A 93 -13.05 8.60 2.51
CA GLU A 93 -13.99 9.52 3.15
C GLU A 93 -14.95 8.80 4.13
N ARG A 94 -15.27 7.54 3.88
CA ARG A 94 -16.12 6.75 4.77
C ARG A 94 -15.40 6.29 6.04
N HIS A 95 -14.10 6.01 5.92
CA HIS A 95 -13.34 5.31 6.95
C HIS A 95 -12.35 6.19 7.71
N LEU A 96 -11.91 7.32 7.18
CA LEU A 96 -10.93 8.20 7.83
C LEU A 96 -11.60 9.38 8.51
N ALA A 97 -11.09 9.78 9.68
CA ALA A 97 -11.54 10.97 10.40
C ALA A 97 -10.81 12.22 9.88
N LYS A 98 -10.99 12.54 8.60
CA LYS A 98 -10.38 13.71 7.97
C LYS A 98 -11.47 14.75 7.63
N SER A 99 -11.18 16.04 7.84
CA SER A 99 -12.06 17.14 7.43
C SER A 99 -12.11 17.30 5.90
N SER A 100 -11.01 16.91 5.23
CA SER A 100 -10.87 16.98 3.78
C SER A 100 -9.99 15.86 3.26
N ILE A 101 -10.43 15.21 2.16
CA ILE A 101 -9.64 14.25 1.40
C ILE A 101 -9.63 14.70 -0.07
N THR A 102 -8.45 15.01 -0.59
CA THR A 102 -8.28 15.48 -1.96
C THR A 102 -7.30 14.58 -2.70
N ILE A 103 -7.72 14.09 -3.86
CA ILE A 103 -6.82 13.46 -4.83
C ILE A 103 -6.48 14.52 -5.88
N GLY A 104 -5.20 14.83 -6.05
CA GLY A 104 -4.71 15.75 -7.08
C GLY A 104 -5.03 15.27 -8.49
N ALA A 105 -5.03 16.18 -9.46
CA ALA A 105 -5.08 15.77 -10.85
C ALA A 105 -3.83 14.93 -11.18
N PRO A 106 -3.97 13.74 -11.82
CA PRO A 106 -2.81 12.93 -12.16
C PRO A 106 -1.84 13.67 -13.07
N THR A 107 -0.54 13.59 -12.74
CA THR A 107 0.56 14.23 -13.49
C THR A 107 1.26 13.18 -14.35
N SER A 108 1.44 13.47 -15.63
CA SER A 108 2.21 12.60 -16.52
C SER A 108 3.70 12.82 -16.33
N ILE A 109 4.43 11.72 -16.10
CA ILE A 109 5.90 11.68 -16.07
C ILE A 109 6.41 10.88 -17.28
N PRO A 110 7.68 11.07 -17.69
CA PRO A 110 8.24 10.34 -18.83
C PRO A 110 8.21 8.84 -18.61
N ALA A 111 7.79 8.11 -19.66
CA ALA A 111 7.92 6.66 -19.69
C ALA A 111 9.42 6.28 -19.63
N GLN A 112 9.77 5.29 -18.81
CA GLN A 112 11.14 4.79 -18.74
C GLN A 112 11.41 3.76 -19.83
N GLY A 113 10.36 3.09 -20.33
CA GLY A 113 10.48 2.04 -21.34
C GLY A 113 11.04 0.73 -20.79
N ASP A 114 11.10 0.60 -19.47
CA ASP A 114 11.52 -0.62 -18.80
C ASP A 114 10.37 -1.63 -18.76
N SER A 115 10.71 -2.89 -18.99
CA SER A 115 9.69 -3.96 -18.94
C SER A 115 9.36 -4.36 -17.50
N THR A 116 10.30 -4.15 -16.58
CA THR A 116 10.15 -4.53 -15.17
C THR A 116 10.82 -3.52 -14.25
N TYR A 117 10.28 -3.38 -13.03
CA TYR A 117 10.78 -2.52 -11.96
C TYR A 117 11.02 -3.32 -10.68
N SER A 118 12.15 -3.10 -10.05
CA SER A 118 12.43 -3.52 -8.67
C SER A 118 11.91 -2.47 -7.66
N ALA A 119 11.81 -2.86 -6.40
CA ALA A 119 11.45 -1.93 -5.33
C ALA A 119 12.48 -0.77 -5.16
N GLU A 120 13.75 -0.98 -5.51
CA GLU A 120 14.79 0.06 -5.46
C GLU A 120 14.59 1.10 -6.58
N GLU A 121 14.31 0.66 -7.80
CA GLU A 121 14.01 1.54 -8.93
C GLU A 121 12.75 2.37 -8.67
N ILE A 122 11.69 1.77 -8.10
CA ILE A 122 10.47 2.48 -7.71
C ILE A 122 10.77 3.59 -6.70
N ARG A 123 11.62 3.33 -5.69
CA ARG A 123 12.04 4.35 -4.72
C ARG A 123 12.86 5.47 -5.36
N THR A 124 13.70 5.13 -6.33
CA THR A 124 14.49 6.12 -7.09
C THR A 124 13.57 7.02 -7.92
N LEU A 125 12.54 6.45 -8.55
CA LEU A 125 11.54 7.22 -9.28
C LEU A 125 10.72 8.14 -8.35
N GLU A 126 10.33 7.66 -7.16
CA GLU A 126 9.69 8.54 -6.16
C GLU A 126 10.61 9.71 -5.77
N ASP A 127 11.91 9.47 -5.59
CA ASP A 127 12.88 10.53 -5.27
C ASP A 127 12.99 11.57 -6.37
N GLU A 128 12.79 11.19 -7.62
CA GLU A 128 12.89 12.06 -8.77
C GLU A 128 11.59 12.85 -9.04
N TYR A 129 10.42 12.23 -8.87
CA TYR A 129 9.16 12.78 -9.38
C TYR A 129 8.20 13.25 -8.29
N ARG A 130 8.27 12.74 -7.07
CA ARG A 130 7.35 13.15 -6.01
C ARG A 130 7.58 14.60 -5.57
N ASP A 131 6.57 15.45 -5.74
CA ASP A 131 6.63 16.87 -5.41
C ASP A 131 6.29 17.17 -3.94
N HIS A 132 5.44 16.35 -3.30
CA HIS A 132 4.88 16.67 -1.99
C HIS A 132 5.16 15.58 -0.94
N VAL A 133 5.73 16.01 0.17
CA VAL A 133 5.92 15.18 1.37
C VAL A 133 5.28 15.84 2.58
N THR A 134 4.87 15.04 3.56
CA THR A 134 4.29 15.53 4.80
C THR A 134 5.31 16.34 5.59
N GLN A 135 4.98 17.59 5.91
CA GLN A 135 5.83 18.50 6.67
C GLN A 135 5.45 18.49 8.15
N GLY A 136 6.45 18.54 9.02
CA GLY A 136 6.22 18.73 10.46
C GLY A 136 5.46 20.04 10.75
N GLY A 137 4.43 19.97 11.60
CA GLY A 137 3.58 21.13 11.92
C GLY A 137 2.54 21.52 10.87
N SER A 138 2.42 20.75 9.78
CA SER A 138 1.34 20.88 8.79
C SER A 138 0.06 20.21 9.29
N ASP A 139 -1.09 20.69 8.84
CA ASP A 139 -2.40 20.04 9.04
C ASP A 139 -2.66 18.93 7.98
N THR A 140 -1.77 18.78 7.00
CA THR A 140 -1.94 17.90 5.85
C THR A 140 -0.98 16.72 5.89
N ILE A 141 -1.51 15.49 5.79
CA ILE A 141 -0.73 14.30 5.44
C ILE A 141 -0.80 14.07 3.93
N TRP A 142 0.37 13.81 3.32
CA TRP A 142 0.48 13.51 1.90
C TRP A 142 0.71 12.02 1.68
N ALA A 143 -0.06 11.43 0.77
CA ALA A 143 0.18 10.11 0.20
C ALA A 143 0.61 10.25 -1.27
N TYR A 144 1.27 9.22 -1.81
CA TYR A 144 1.82 9.21 -3.16
C TYR A 144 1.45 7.91 -3.90
N PHE A 145 0.97 8.07 -5.13
CA PHE A 145 0.72 6.99 -6.08
C PHE A 145 1.62 7.15 -7.29
N LEU A 146 2.27 6.07 -7.68
CA LEU A 146 3.08 5.98 -8.89
C LEU A 146 2.54 4.87 -9.79
N VAL A 147 2.06 5.21 -10.99
CA VAL A 147 1.61 4.23 -11.99
C VAL A 147 2.71 4.06 -13.04
N LEU A 148 3.26 2.86 -13.11
CA LEU A 148 4.41 2.49 -13.93
C LEU A 148 4.01 1.94 -15.30
N ASP A 149 4.87 2.11 -16.31
CA ASP A 149 4.68 1.61 -17.68
C ASP A 149 5.12 0.14 -17.88
N GLY A 150 5.60 -0.52 -16.83
CA GLY A 150 6.04 -1.91 -16.83
C GLY A 150 5.36 -2.78 -15.78
N LYS A 151 6.02 -3.87 -15.41
CA LYS A 151 5.62 -4.84 -14.38
C LYS A 151 6.55 -4.77 -13.18
N PHE A 152 6.15 -5.36 -12.06
CA PHE A 152 7.09 -5.68 -11.00
C PHE A 152 8.02 -6.81 -11.43
N THR A 153 9.20 -6.93 -10.82
CA THR A 153 10.14 -8.05 -11.08
C THR A 153 9.50 -9.41 -10.88
N ASP A 154 8.55 -9.54 -9.93
CA ASP A 154 7.58 -10.63 -9.94
C ASP A 154 6.39 -10.18 -10.80
N GLY A 155 6.32 -10.68 -12.02
CA GLY A 155 5.38 -10.23 -13.05
C GLY A 155 3.89 -10.48 -12.74
N SER A 156 3.55 -11.15 -11.65
CA SER A 156 2.17 -11.36 -11.21
C SER A 156 1.62 -10.22 -10.34
N VAL A 157 2.50 -9.38 -9.77
CA VAL A 157 2.12 -8.30 -8.85
C VAL A 157 1.43 -7.16 -9.60
N VAL A 158 0.30 -6.69 -9.05
CA VAL A 158 -0.54 -5.62 -9.64
C VAL A 158 -0.33 -4.28 -8.94
N GLY A 159 -0.04 -4.30 -7.63
CA GLY A 159 0.26 -3.13 -6.80
C GLY A 159 1.26 -3.46 -5.70
N LEU A 160 1.80 -2.44 -5.06
CA LEU A 160 2.77 -2.56 -3.96
C LEU A 160 2.76 -1.31 -3.08
N ALA A 161 2.43 -1.44 -1.80
CA ALA A 161 2.78 -0.43 -0.80
C ALA A 161 4.26 -0.60 -0.41
N TYR A 162 5.12 0.41 -0.65
CA TYR A 162 6.57 0.27 -0.45
C TYR A 162 7.16 1.23 0.60
N TYR A 163 6.39 2.26 0.96
CA TYR A 163 6.59 3.12 2.13
C TYR A 163 5.26 3.39 2.83
N ASN A 164 5.32 3.90 4.04
CA ASN A 164 4.12 4.23 4.84
C ASN A 164 3.19 5.29 4.24
N THR A 165 3.62 5.97 3.16
CA THR A 165 2.81 6.94 2.43
C THR A 165 2.80 6.70 0.92
N SER A 166 3.47 5.67 0.42
CA SER A 166 3.74 5.52 -1.02
C SER A 166 3.33 4.14 -1.54
N MET A 167 2.69 4.14 -2.70
CA MET A 167 2.17 2.95 -3.38
C MET A 167 2.48 3.01 -4.87
N ALA A 168 2.86 1.88 -5.45
CA ALA A 168 3.13 1.72 -6.88
C ALA A 168 2.11 0.77 -7.52
N PHE A 169 1.78 1.02 -8.78
CA PHE A 169 0.84 0.22 -9.56
C PHE A 169 1.44 -0.10 -10.92
N PHE A 170 1.34 -1.37 -11.33
CA PHE A 170 2.01 -1.87 -12.52
C PHE A 170 1.07 -1.85 -13.71
N GLY A 171 1.14 -0.77 -14.50
CA GLY A 171 0.20 -0.47 -15.56
C GLY A 171 0.16 -1.52 -16.67
N GLU A 172 1.28 -2.18 -16.99
CA GLU A 172 1.29 -3.27 -17.96
C GLU A 172 0.57 -4.52 -17.42
N THR A 173 0.80 -4.88 -16.16
CA THR A 173 0.07 -5.97 -15.50
C THR A 173 -1.44 -5.68 -15.47
N ILE A 174 -1.85 -4.44 -15.13
CA ILE A 174 -3.26 -4.02 -15.14
C ILE A 174 -3.87 -4.16 -16.54
N ARG A 175 -3.14 -3.77 -17.58
CA ARG A 175 -3.62 -3.89 -18.97
C ARG A 175 -3.84 -5.33 -19.40
N GLU A 176 -2.95 -6.23 -19.04
CA GLU A 176 -3.05 -7.65 -19.40
C GLU A 176 -4.27 -8.35 -18.81
N ILE A 177 -4.70 -7.93 -17.61
CA ILE A 177 -5.84 -8.54 -16.91
C ILE A 177 -7.16 -7.80 -17.13
N THR A 178 -7.19 -6.77 -17.99
CA THR A 178 -8.38 -5.94 -18.23
C THR A 178 -8.72 -5.80 -19.71
N GLY A 179 -9.99 -5.53 -20.00
CA GLY A 179 -10.45 -5.13 -21.33
C GLY A 179 -10.70 -6.28 -22.32
N GLY A 180 -10.40 -7.53 -21.97
CA GLY A 180 -10.71 -8.72 -22.76
C GLY A 180 -12.13 -9.23 -22.54
N VAL A 181 -12.55 -10.18 -23.38
CA VAL A 181 -13.82 -10.89 -23.20
C VAL A 181 -13.77 -11.67 -21.86
N SER A 182 -14.71 -11.42 -20.98
CA SER A 182 -14.78 -12.01 -19.61
C SER A 182 -13.73 -11.49 -18.63
N GLN A 183 -12.93 -10.50 -18.98
CA GLN A 183 -12.07 -9.81 -18.03
C GLN A 183 -12.80 -8.66 -17.33
N PRO A 184 -12.40 -8.29 -16.08
CA PRO A 184 -12.94 -7.11 -15.42
C PRO A 184 -12.60 -5.82 -16.16
N SER A 185 -13.40 -4.77 -15.94
CA SER A 185 -13.04 -3.44 -16.43
C SER A 185 -11.82 -2.90 -15.68
N ARG A 186 -11.00 -2.12 -16.37
CA ARG A 186 -9.83 -1.45 -15.80
C ARG A 186 -10.18 -0.65 -14.54
N THR A 187 -11.26 0.10 -14.56
CA THR A 187 -11.74 0.85 -13.39
C THR A 187 -11.95 -0.02 -12.15
N LYS A 188 -12.51 -1.24 -12.34
CA LYS A 188 -12.75 -2.14 -11.21
C LYS A 188 -11.45 -2.71 -10.64
N VAL A 189 -10.50 -3.07 -11.51
CA VAL A 189 -9.18 -3.55 -11.08
C VAL A 189 -8.45 -2.43 -10.33
N GLU A 190 -8.34 -1.24 -10.92
CA GLU A 190 -7.71 -0.08 -10.29
C GLU A 190 -8.35 0.25 -8.93
N ALA A 191 -9.68 0.37 -8.86
CA ALA A 191 -10.38 0.67 -7.62
C ALA A 191 -10.15 -0.39 -6.52
N THR A 192 -9.99 -1.67 -6.91
CA THR A 192 -9.70 -2.75 -5.97
C THR A 192 -8.26 -2.65 -5.47
N VAL A 193 -7.28 -2.57 -6.38
CA VAL A 193 -5.87 -2.56 -6.03
C VAL A 193 -5.47 -1.27 -5.31
N PHE A 194 -5.97 -0.11 -5.74
CA PHE A 194 -5.71 1.18 -5.04
C PHE A 194 -6.17 1.12 -3.58
N ARG A 195 -7.33 0.51 -3.33
CA ARG A 195 -7.87 0.36 -1.98
C ARG A 195 -7.08 -0.66 -1.17
N HIS A 196 -6.61 -1.75 -1.80
CA HIS A 196 -5.79 -2.77 -1.17
C HIS A 196 -4.46 -2.19 -0.68
N GLU A 197 -3.70 -1.56 -1.57
CA GLU A 197 -2.39 -0.98 -1.23
C GLU A 197 -2.53 0.15 -0.19
N PHE A 198 -3.58 0.97 -0.31
CA PHE A 198 -3.85 1.96 0.72
C PHE A 198 -4.20 1.31 2.08
N GLY A 199 -4.83 0.15 2.07
CA GLY A 199 -5.14 -0.65 3.25
C GLY A 199 -3.90 -1.06 4.04
N HIS A 200 -2.78 -1.40 3.37
CA HIS A 200 -1.49 -1.63 4.02
C HIS A 200 -0.99 -0.36 4.73
N ASN A 201 -1.12 0.80 4.12
CA ASN A 201 -0.74 2.07 4.74
C ASN A 201 -1.69 2.50 5.87
N LEU A 202 -2.95 2.03 5.86
CA LEU A 202 -3.86 2.17 6.99
C LEU A 202 -3.56 1.19 8.13
N GLY A 203 -2.53 0.35 7.98
CA GLY A 203 -2.04 -0.55 9.01
C GLY A 203 -2.96 -1.74 9.29
N LEU A 204 -3.84 -2.08 8.35
CA LEU A 204 -4.81 -3.17 8.50
C LEU A 204 -4.12 -4.53 8.63
N VAL A 205 -4.84 -5.44 9.28
CA VAL A 205 -4.42 -6.83 9.51
C VAL A 205 -3.08 -6.91 10.24
N ASP A 206 -3.03 -6.29 11.43
CA ASP A 206 -1.87 -6.23 12.34
C ASP A 206 -0.60 -5.62 11.73
N ASN A 207 -0.77 -4.79 10.70
CA ASN A 207 0.32 -4.09 10.02
C ASN A 207 0.49 -2.63 10.48
N GLY A 208 0.26 -2.34 11.77
CA GLY A 208 0.37 -0.97 12.33
C GLY A 208 -0.78 -0.56 13.23
N ILE A 209 -1.95 -1.18 13.10
CA ILE A 209 -3.06 -1.07 14.06
C ILE A 209 -3.46 -2.47 14.55
N PRO A 210 -3.82 -2.61 15.84
CA PRO A 210 -4.23 -3.89 16.38
C PRO A 210 -5.59 -4.33 15.81
N MET A 211 -5.70 -5.61 15.49
CA MET A 211 -6.97 -6.25 15.16
C MET A 211 -7.88 -6.28 16.39
N GLN A 212 -9.17 -5.93 16.21
CA GLN A 212 -10.21 -6.09 17.24
C GLN A 212 -10.68 -7.54 17.33
N ARG A 213 -10.63 -8.26 16.22
CA ARG A 213 -10.89 -9.70 16.08
C ARG A 213 -9.84 -10.31 15.16
N ASP A 214 -9.42 -11.52 15.49
CA ASP A 214 -8.46 -12.23 14.63
C ASP A 214 -9.08 -12.55 13.28
N HIS A 215 -8.42 -12.05 12.22
CA HIS A 215 -8.80 -12.31 10.83
C HIS A 215 -7.57 -12.37 9.91
N GLN A 216 -6.37 -12.47 10.49
CA GLN A 216 -5.12 -12.54 9.72
C GLN A 216 -4.96 -13.90 9.04
N ASP A 217 -4.51 -13.88 7.81
CA ASP A 217 -3.97 -15.03 7.12
C ASP A 217 -2.48 -15.14 7.42
N GLU A 218 -2.12 -15.90 8.47
CA GLU A 218 -0.74 -16.05 8.93
C GLU A 218 0.20 -16.56 7.82
N ALA A 219 -0.32 -17.26 6.80
CA ALA A 219 0.47 -17.76 5.69
C ALA A 219 0.87 -16.66 4.70
N HIS A 220 0.13 -15.55 4.68
CA HIS A 220 0.29 -14.46 3.72
C HIS A 220 0.57 -13.09 4.36
N GLY A 221 0.93 -13.04 5.65
CA GLY A 221 1.37 -11.80 6.31
C GLY A 221 0.22 -10.85 6.65
N ALA A 222 0.30 -9.59 6.22
CA ALA A 222 -0.67 -8.54 6.54
C ALA A 222 -1.95 -8.63 5.68
N HIS A 223 -2.52 -9.82 5.54
CA HIS A 223 -3.70 -10.09 4.72
C HIS A 223 -4.82 -10.80 5.49
N CYS A 224 -6.05 -10.59 5.03
CA CYS A 224 -7.26 -11.14 5.63
C CYS A 224 -7.58 -12.54 5.09
N THR A 225 -8.06 -13.43 5.95
CA THR A 225 -8.55 -14.78 5.56
C THR A 225 -9.80 -14.75 4.68
N ASN A 226 -10.56 -13.63 4.66
CA ASN A 226 -11.83 -13.51 3.94
C ASN A 226 -11.58 -13.01 2.49
N ASP A 227 -11.92 -13.83 1.50
CA ASP A 227 -11.78 -13.52 0.06
C ASP A 227 -12.73 -12.41 -0.45
N GLN A 228 -13.71 -11.99 0.35
CA GLN A 228 -14.58 -10.84 0.08
C GLN A 228 -14.04 -9.53 0.67
N CYS A 229 -12.95 -9.58 1.43
CA CYS A 229 -12.28 -8.41 1.99
C CYS A 229 -11.23 -7.88 1.01
N VAL A 230 -11.13 -6.55 0.87
CA VAL A 230 -10.10 -5.96 0.02
C VAL A 230 -8.67 -6.27 0.49
N MET A 231 -8.49 -6.64 1.75
CA MET A 231 -7.18 -7.10 2.27
C MET A 231 -6.93 -8.60 2.07
N TYR A 232 -7.63 -9.27 1.16
CA TYR A 232 -7.33 -10.65 0.79
C TYR A 232 -6.05 -10.72 -0.05
N TYR A 233 -5.10 -11.61 0.31
CA TYR A 233 -3.75 -11.64 -0.26
C TYR A 233 -3.68 -11.72 -1.79
N ALA A 234 -4.61 -12.47 -2.39
CA ALA A 234 -4.57 -12.70 -3.83
C ALA A 234 -4.83 -11.43 -4.66
N ILE A 235 -5.39 -10.36 -4.06
CA ILE A 235 -5.67 -9.07 -4.74
C ILE A 235 -4.39 -8.42 -5.27
N GLU A 236 -3.25 -8.66 -4.63
CA GLU A 236 -1.95 -8.21 -5.13
C GLU A 236 -1.53 -8.88 -6.44
N THR A 237 -2.24 -9.94 -6.86
CA THR A 237 -1.84 -10.79 -7.97
C THR A 237 -2.86 -10.85 -9.11
N THR A 238 -2.38 -11.19 -10.29
CA THR A 238 -3.24 -11.43 -11.48
C THR A 238 -4.23 -12.58 -11.30
N ASP A 239 -3.93 -13.54 -10.43
CA ASP A 239 -4.75 -14.74 -10.20
C ASP A 239 -6.11 -14.40 -9.58
N PHE A 240 -6.17 -13.39 -8.69
CA PHE A 240 -7.43 -12.92 -8.13
C PHE A 240 -8.40 -12.46 -9.22
N PHE A 241 -7.93 -11.63 -10.11
CA PHE A 241 -8.77 -11.03 -11.15
C PHE A 241 -9.18 -12.03 -12.23
N GLY A 242 -8.40 -13.09 -12.42
CA GLY A 242 -8.73 -14.16 -13.36
C GLY A 242 -9.68 -15.23 -12.81
N ASN A 243 -9.64 -15.51 -11.51
CA ASN A 243 -10.27 -16.70 -10.94
C ASN A 243 -11.25 -16.43 -9.79
N VAL A 244 -11.08 -15.36 -9.02
CA VAL A 244 -11.85 -15.09 -7.79
C VAL A 244 -12.78 -13.89 -7.94
N PHE A 245 -12.36 -12.87 -8.68
CA PHE A 245 -13.07 -11.59 -8.79
C PHE A 245 -14.42 -11.73 -9.49
N ASP A 246 -15.51 -11.52 -8.77
CA ASP A 246 -16.89 -11.61 -9.27
C ASP A 246 -17.42 -10.32 -9.96
N GLY A 247 -16.56 -9.30 -10.06
CA GLY A 247 -16.89 -7.98 -10.60
C GLY A 247 -17.39 -6.98 -9.57
N THR A 248 -17.47 -7.36 -8.30
CA THR A 248 -17.77 -6.45 -7.18
C THR A 248 -16.46 -5.93 -6.59
N ILE A 249 -16.33 -4.60 -6.42
CA ILE A 249 -15.15 -4.01 -5.78
C ILE A 249 -15.21 -4.30 -4.28
N PRO A 250 -14.30 -5.11 -3.70
CA PRO A 250 -14.32 -5.43 -2.28
C PRO A 250 -14.17 -4.19 -1.39
N GLY A 251 -14.81 -4.21 -0.23
CA GLY A 251 -14.60 -3.25 0.86
C GLY A 251 -13.58 -3.77 1.86
N PHE A 252 -13.30 -2.97 2.91
CA PHE A 252 -12.41 -3.39 4.00
C PHE A 252 -13.00 -4.49 4.91
N GLY A 253 -14.20 -4.97 4.60
CA GLY A 253 -14.90 -5.95 5.40
C GLY A 253 -15.37 -5.41 6.76
N GLU A 254 -16.07 -6.26 7.52
CA GLU A 254 -16.55 -5.90 8.86
C GLU A 254 -15.36 -5.69 9.82
N TYR A 255 -14.41 -6.64 9.86
CA TYR A 255 -13.30 -6.63 10.81
C TYR A 255 -12.32 -5.49 10.56
N GLY A 256 -11.89 -5.28 9.32
CA GLY A 256 -11.04 -4.14 8.99
C GLY A 256 -11.72 -2.78 9.26
N THR A 257 -13.05 -2.71 9.10
CA THR A 257 -13.81 -1.50 9.46
C THR A 257 -13.83 -1.27 10.98
N GLU A 258 -13.96 -2.33 11.79
CA GLU A 258 -13.86 -2.25 13.25
C GLU A 258 -12.47 -1.84 13.72
N ASP A 259 -11.42 -2.41 13.11
CA ASP A 259 -10.03 -2.08 13.42
C ASP A 259 -9.75 -0.60 13.18
N MET A 260 -10.15 -0.06 12.01
CA MET A 260 -10.02 1.37 11.71
C MET A 260 -10.83 2.25 12.66
N ALA A 261 -12.06 1.86 12.98
CA ALA A 261 -12.92 2.64 13.87
C ALA A 261 -12.36 2.79 15.28
N ALA A 262 -11.64 1.78 15.77
CA ALA A 262 -10.97 1.80 17.07
C ALA A 262 -9.78 2.77 17.14
N GLN A 263 -9.31 3.32 16.00
CA GLN A 263 -8.14 4.20 15.92
C GLN A 263 -8.47 5.68 15.59
N ARG A 264 -9.76 6.00 15.41
CA ARG A 264 -10.23 7.36 15.08
C ARG A 264 -10.17 8.34 16.26
#